data_8d0100244f9594b5c5b053699e414ddb
#
_entry.id   8d0100244f9594b5c5b053699e414ddb
#
_cell.length_a   1.000
_cell.length_b   1.000
_cell.length_c   1.000
_cell.angle_alpha   90.00
_cell.angle_beta   90.00
_cell.angle_gamma   90.00
#
_symmetry.space_group_name_H-M   'P 1'
#
loop_
_entity.id
_entity.type
_entity.pdbx_description
1 polymer ?
#
loop_
_entity_poly.entity_id
_entity_poly.type
_entity_poly.pdbx_seq_one_letter_code
_entity_poly.pdbx_strand_id
1 'polypeptide(L)'
;MAKKKDEITIRSSAAEYLTYVASVGDQQDSIEMRYEDENIWLTQKMMATLYDVDVRTINEHIKKIYSDSELEEESTIRNFRIVQTEGIRQVTRDTKHYNLQMIIAVGFKVNSERAVQFRKWVNQIAKDYTIKGWVMDDERLKRGTYLTEKYFDEQLERIREIRASERKFYQKITDLYATAIDYDKNSATTRRFYATVQNKMHYAVHGHTAAELIVERADHTKEHMGLTTWADAPEGKIKKSDVTVAKNYLSQDEMKQLNRMVTAYLDFAENMTLRHIPLTMQDWEKRLNSFIEMFDYGILQDAGKVSAAIAKLHAETEFEKYRVIQDRLFMSDFDKYMLELEENTKK
;
A
#
# COMPACT_ATOMS: atom_id res chain seq x y z
N MET A 1 -2.03 41.01 31.41
CA MET A 1 -2.14 39.55 31.26
C MET A 1 -2.15 39.25 29.78
N ALA A 2 -1.03 38.77 29.22
CA ALA A 2 -0.93 38.41 27.82
C ALA A 2 -1.79 37.14 27.59
N LYS A 3 -2.77 37.20 26.67
CA LYS A 3 -3.50 36.02 26.20
C LYS A 3 -2.46 35.07 25.60
N LYS A 4 -2.31 33.88 26.21
CA LYS A 4 -1.63 32.76 25.62
C LYS A 4 -2.27 32.53 24.23
N LYS A 5 -1.51 32.72 23.16
CA LYS A 5 -1.90 32.22 21.83
C LYS A 5 -2.01 30.70 21.99
N ASP A 6 -3.23 30.18 21.84
CA ASP A 6 -3.42 28.74 21.79
C ASP A 6 -2.54 28.20 20.65
N GLU A 7 -1.56 27.38 21.00
CA GLU A 7 -0.76 26.65 20.02
C GLU A 7 -1.71 25.73 19.26
N ILE A 8 -1.91 26.03 17.99
CA ILE A 8 -2.74 25.22 17.09
C ILE A 8 -1.99 23.89 16.89
N THR A 9 -2.48 22.85 17.56
CA THR A 9 -1.98 21.50 17.34
C THR A 9 -2.39 21.06 15.94
N ILE A 10 -1.41 20.89 15.04
CA ILE A 10 -1.65 20.39 13.69
C ILE A 10 -2.12 18.94 13.80
N ARG A 11 -3.36 18.68 13.40
CA ARG A 11 -3.94 17.32 13.38
C ARG A 11 -3.41 16.58 12.15
N SER A 12 -3.21 15.26 12.29
CA SER A 12 -2.58 14.43 11.28
C SER A 12 -3.46 14.18 10.05
N SER A 13 -4.79 14.21 10.21
CA SER A 13 -5.74 13.92 9.13
C SER A 13 -6.13 15.17 8.33
N ALA A 14 -6.11 15.08 6.99
CA ALA A 14 -6.57 16.15 6.11
C ALA A 14 -8.02 16.53 6.39
N ALA A 15 -8.89 15.54 6.57
CA ALA A 15 -10.29 15.76 6.87
C ALA A 15 -10.48 16.44 8.25
N GLU A 16 -9.74 15.99 9.28
CA GLU A 16 -9.77 16.61 10.60
C GLU A 16 -9.18 18.01 10.60
N TYR A 17 -8.08 18.22 9.87
CA TYR A 17 -7.50 19.54 9.73
C TYR A 17 -8.45 20.51 9.04
N LEU A 18 -9.07 20.11 7.94
CA LEU A 18 -10.06 20.95 7.24
C LEU A 18 -11.27 21.21 8.11
N THR A 19 -11.75 20.23 8.87
CA THR A 19 -12.84 20.39 9.85
C THR A 19 -12.43 21.32 10.99
N TYR A 20 -11.21 21.18 11.51
CA TYR A 20 -10.68 22.03 12.58
C TYR A 20 -10.54 23.48 12.13
N VAL A 21 -9.94 23.73 10.96
CA VAL A 21 -9.79 25.07 10.41
C VAL A 21 -11.15 25.72 10.18
N ALA A 22 -12.14 24.94 9.74
CA ALA A 22 -13.52 25.39 9.59
C ALA A 22 -14.19 25.74 10.93
N SER A 23 -13.87 25.00 12.00
CA SER A 23 -14.46 25.18 13.34
C SER A 23 -13.81 26.29 14.16
N VAL A 24 -12.55 26.65 13.88
CA VAL A 24 -11.80 27.70 14.59
C VAL A 24 -12.14 29.12 14.07
N GLY A 25 -12.75 29.24 12.90
CA GLY A 25 -13.36 30.48 12.45
C GLY A 25 -14.57 30.80 13.30
N ASP A 26 -14.60 31.97 13.93
CA ASP A 26 -15.74 32.46 14.68
C ASP A 26 -17.03 32.17 13.92
N GLN A 27 -17.83 31.26 14.47
CA GLN A 27 -19.27 31.15 14.36
C GLN A 27 -19.97 30.62 13.11
N GLN A 28 -20.98 29.86 13.41
CA GLN A 28 -22.30 29.68 12.75
C GLN A 28 -22.35 29.02 11.35
N ASP A 29 -21.33 29.09 10.55
CA ASP A 29 -21.30 28.33 9.31
C ASP A 29 -20.37 27.11 9.47
N SER A 30 -20.88 26.03 10.06
CA SER A 30 -20.21 24.74 9.96
C SER A 30 -20.00 24.42 8.48
N ILE A 31 -18.75 24.27 8.06
CA ILE A 31 -18.47 23.82 6.70
C ILE A 31 -18.89 22.36 6.64
N GLU A 32 -20.02 22.09 6.02
CA GLU A 32 -20.49 20.74 5.75
C GLU A 32 -19.67 20.16 4.60
N MET A 33 -18.56 19.49 4.94
CA MET A 33 -17.72 18.84 3.94
C MET A 33 -18.42 17.59 3.42
N ARG A 34 -18.50 17.48 2.10
CA ARG A 34 -19.03 16.29 1.45
C ARG A 34 -17.93 15.31 1.18
N TYR A 35 -18.07 14.07 1.69
CA TYR A 35 -17.20 12.94 1.40
C TYR A 35 -17.94 11.96 0.49
N GLU A 36 -17.44 11.78 -0.72
CA GLU A 36 -18.02 10.87 -1.72
C GLU A 36 -16.90 10.38 -2.66
N ASP A 37 -16.93 9.10 -3.00
CA ASP A 37 -15.94 8.44 -3.87
C ASP A 37 -14.49 8.64 -3.39
N GLU A 38 -14.26 8.41 -2.09
CA GLU A 38 -12.94 8.56 -1.45
C GLU A 38 -12.33 9.97 -1.60
N ASN A 39 -13.17 10.98 -1.82
CA ASN A 39 -12.76 12.36 -2.04
C ASN A 39 -13.56 13.34 -1.17
N ILE A 40 -12.96 14.49 -0.88
CA ILE A 40 -13.58 15.60 -0.19
C ILE A 40 -13.97 16.67 -1.21
N TRP A 41 -15.21 17.14 -1.13
CA TRP A 41 -15.78 18.09 -2.07
C TRP A 41 -16.23 19.36 -1.34
N LEU A 42 -15.73 20.53 -1.77
CA LEU A 42 -16.10 21.83 -1.25
C LEU A 42 -16.59 22.77 -2.37
N THR A 43 -17.54 23.65 -2.04
CA THR A 43 -17.89 24.76 -2.90
C THR A 43 -16.86 25.89 -2.80
N GLN A 44 -16.88 26.86 -3.73
CA GLN A 44 -16.04 28.05 -3.63
C GLN A 44 -16.28 28.82 -2.32
N LYS A 45 -17.55 28.92 -1.88
CA LYS A 45 -17.91 29.59 -0.63
C LYS A 45 -17.28 28.89 0.58
N MET A 46 -17.32 27.56 0.61
CA MET A 46 -16.70 26.77 1.67
C MET A 46 -15.17 26.91 1.68
N MET A 47 -14.54 26.93 0.49
CA MET A 47 -13.09 27.19 0.39
C MET A 47 -12.72 28.61 0.84
N ALA A 48 -13.57 29.60 0.56
CA ALA A 48 -13.38 30.99 1.01
C ALA A 48 -13.39 31.05 2.55
N THR A 49 -14.35 30.38 3.20
CA THR A 49 -14.39 30.25 4.66
C THR A 49 -13.18 29.45 5.20
N LEU A 50 -12.80 28.36 4.52
CA LEU A 50 -11.66 27.53 4.92
C LEU A 50 -10.36 28.32 4.98
N TYR A 51 -10.10 29.12 3.95
CA TYR A 51 -8.86 29.89 3.81
C TYR A 51 -8.94 31.31 4.31
N ASP A 52 -10.12 31.74 4.83
CA ASP A 52 -10.37 33.09 5.32
C ASP A 52 -10.06 34.15 4.28
N VAL A 53 -10.70 34.05 3.13
CA VAL A 53 -10.59 35.00 1.99
C VAL A 53 -11.95 35.16 1.31
N ASP A 54 -12.04 36.15 0.43
CA ASP A 54 -13.25 36.38 -0.37
C ASP A 54 -13.44 35.27 -1.43
N VAL A 55 -14.70 34.94 -1.73
CA VAL A 55 -15.07 33.96 -2.77
C VAL A 55 -14.52 34.36 -4.16
N ARG A 56 -14.42 35.67 -4.44
CA ARG A 56 -13.81 36.15 -5.67
C ARG A 56 -12.35 35.75 -5.79
N THR A 57 -11.60 35.84 -4.71
CA THR A 57 -10.20 35.41 -4.65
C THR A 57 -10.08 33.92 -4.97
N ILE A 58 -10.95 33.09 -4.39
CA ILE A 58 -11.00 31.64 -4.70
C ILE A 58 -11.25 31.40 -6.19
N ASN A 59 -12.25 32.10 -6.76
CA ASN A 59 -12.59 31.95 -8.18
C ASN A 59 -11.44 32.38 -9.11
N GLU A 60 -10.72 33.46 -8.78
CA GLU A 60 -9.54 33.89 -9.53
C GLU A 60 -8.42 32.86 -9.50
N HIS A 61 -8.14 32.27 -8.33
CA HIS A 61 -7.14 31.22 -8.21
C HIS A 61 -7.53 29.93 -8.96
N ILE A 62 -8.79 29.50 -8.90
CA ILE A 62 -9.28 28.33 -9.64
C ILE A 62 -9.10 28.56 -11.15
N LYS A 63 -9.50 29.70 -11.66
CA LYS A 63 -9.31 30.05 -13.09
C LYS A 63 -7.84 30.01 -13.48
N LYS A 64 -6.97 30.51 -12.62
CA LYS A 64 -5.54 30.51 -12.88
C LYS A 64 -4.96 29.10 -12.89
N ILE A 65 -5.36 28.23 -11.94
CA ILE A 65 -4.94 26.82 -11.89
C ILE A 65 -5.28 26.10 -13.19
N TYR A 66 -6.47 26.32 -13.74
CA TYR A 66 -6.85 25.74 -15.03
C TYR A 66 -6.10 26.37 -16.20
N SER A 67 -5.93 27.70 -16.22
CA SER A 67 -5.20 28.38 -17.31
C SER A 67 -3.72 27.98 -17.34
N ASP A 68 -3.13 27.67 -16.19
CA ASP A 68 -1.74 27.22 -16.06
C ASP A 68 -1.62 25.70 -16.34
N SER A 69 -2.72 25.01 -16.68
CA SER A 69 -2.77 23.55 -16.90
C SER A 69 -2.26 22.72 -15.71
N GLU A 70 -2.37 23.28 -14.49
CA GLU A 70 -1.98 22.58 -13.25
C GLU A 70 -2.96 21.45 -12.90
N LEU A 71 -4.27 21.67 -13.19
CA LEU A 71 -5.34 20.69 -13.03
C LEU A 71 -6.35 20.82 -14.20
N GLU A 72 -7.06 19.74 -14.49
CA GLU A 72 -8.11 19.71 -15.51
C GLU A 72 -9.49 19.94 -14.89
N GLU A 73 -10.35 20.69 -15.58
CA GLU A 73 -11.69 21.03 -15.07
C GLU A 73 -12.56 19.79 -14.91
N GLU A 74 -12.55 18.90 -15.90
CA GLU A 74 -13.40 17.70 -15.93
C GLU A 74 -13.12 16.73 -14.77
N SER A 75 -11.87 16.63 -14.33
CA SER A 75 -11.45 15.72 -13.24
C SER A 75 -11.63 16.30 -11.84
N THR A 76 -11.83 17.62 -11.72
CA THR A 76 -11.82 18.33 -10.44
C THR A 76 -13.15 18.93 -10.02
N ILE A 77 -14.15 18.95 -10.91
CA ILE A 77 -15.49 19.51 -10.65
C ILE A 77 -16.56 18.42 -10.67
N ARG A 78 -17.48 18.52 -9.72
CA ARG A 78 -18.73 17.76 -9.72
C ARG A 78 -19.90 18.65 -9.29
N ASN A 79 -21.05 18.50 -9.93
CA ASN A 79 -22.27 19.17 -9.53
C ASN A 79 -23.04 18.29 -8.55
N PHE A 80 -23.35 18.85 -7.40
CA PHE A 80 -24.21 18.19 -6.41
C PHE A 80 -25.51 18.94 -6.24
N ARG A 81 -26.58 18.19 -6.14
CA ARG A 81 -27.90 18.72 -5.87
C ARG A 81 -28.05 19.03 -4.39
N ILE A 82 -28.22 20.31 -4.05
CA ILE A 82 -28.38 20.79 -2.68
C ILE A 82 -29.79 21.33 -2.52
N VAL A 83 -30.45 20.99 -1.40
CA VAL A 83 -31.72 21.60 -0.98
C VAL A 83 -31.40 22.74 -0.03
N GLN A 84 -31.68 23.95 -0.43
CA GLN A 84 -31.52 25.16 0.41
C GLN A 84 -32.89 25.69 0.84
N THR A 85 -33.00 26.08 2.11
CA THR A 85 -34.21 26.70 2.65
C THR A 85 -34.11 28.22 2.44
N GLU A 86 -34.91 28.79 1.51
CA GLU A 86 -35.02 30.21 1.30
C GLU A 86 -36.35 30.72 1.89
N GLY A 87 -36.29 31.28 3.09
CA GLY A 87 -37.48 31.63 3.86
C GLY A 87 -38.34 30.41 4.20
N ILE A 88 -39.55 30.29 3.65
CA ILE A 88 -40.49 29.17 3.87
C ILE A 88 -40.36 28.09 2.77
N ARG A 89 -39.59 28.32 1.74
CA ARG A 89 -39.51 27.41 0.56
C ARG A 89 -38.20 26.62 0.56
N GLN A 90 -38.30 25.32 0.24
CA GLN A 90 -37.15 24.52 -0.10
C GLN A 90 -36.87 24.64 -1.59
N VAL A 91 -35.67 25.10 -1.96
CA VAL A 91 -35.22 25.23 -3.33
C VAL A 91 -34.07 24.28 -3.58
N THR A 92 -34.22 23.47 -4.62
CA THR A 92 -33.17 22.52 -5.04
C THR A 92 -32.30 23.22 -6.10
N ARG A 93 -30.98 23.23 -5.86
CA ARG A 93 -30.01 23.83 -6.81
C ARG A 93 -28.86 22.85 -7.05
N ASP A 94 -28.43 22.75 -8.31
CA ASP A 94 -27.20 22.09 -8.66
C ASP A 94 -26.02 23.02 -8.39
N THR A 95 -25.14 22.65 -7.48
CA THR A 95 -24.03 23.48 -7.02
C THR A 95 -22.71 22.83 -7.36
N LYS A 96 -21.80 23.60 -8.01
CA LYS A 96 -20.44 23.14 -8.32
C LYS A 96 -19.62 22.92 -7.05
N HIS A 97 -19.05 21.76 -6.92
CA HIS A 97 -18.08 21.42 -5.89
C HIS A 97 -16.76 21.04 -6.53
N TYR A 98 -15.70 21.27 -5.81
CA TYR A 98 -14.32 21.02 -6.21
C TYR A 98 -13.71 19.97 -5.30
N ASN A 99 -12.96 19.06 -5.88
CA ASN A 99 -12.34 17.94 -5.16
C ASN A 99 -11.14 18.36 -4.30
N LEU A 100 -10.60 17.43 -3.52
CA LEU A 100 -9.47 17.67 -2.61
C LEU A 100 -8.24 18.21 -3.35
N GLN A 101 -7.97 17.78 -4.58
CA GLN A 101 -6.83 18.27 -5.37
C GLN A 101 -6.95 19.77 -5.63
N MET A 102 -8.13 20.24 -6.05
CA MET A 102 -8.37 21.68 -6.23
C MET A 102 -8.31 22.45 -4.91
N ILE A 103 -8.84 21.88 -3.82
CA ILE A 103 -8.77 22.51 -2.49
C ILE A 103 -7.31 22.72 -2.08
N ILE A 104 -6.46 21.72 -2.29
CA ILE A 104 -5.02 21.80 -2.01
C ILE A 104 -4.35 22.86 -2.91
N ALA A 105 -4.57 22.81 -4.22
CA ALA A 105 -3.97 23.74 -5.17
C ALA A 105 -4.29 25.21 -4.84
N VAL A 106 -5.56 25.50 -4.51
CA VAL A 106 -6.00 26.83 -4.06
C VAL A 106 -5.28 27.25 -2.77
N GLY A 107 -5.10 26.32 -1.80
CA GLY A 107 -4.40 26.59 -0.54
C GLY A 107 -2.94 26.99 -0.72
N PHE A 108 -2.30 26.53 -1.79
CA PHE A 108 -0.94 26.98 -2.16
C PHE A 108 -0.90 28.36 -2.80
N LYS A 109 -1.97 28.79 -3.48
CA LYS A 109 -2.05 30.08 -4.18
C LYS A 109 -2.54 31.23 -3.26
N VAL A 110 -3.38 30.92 -2.29
CA VAL A 110 -3.98 31.92 -1.40
C VAL A 110 -2.97 32.48 -0.40
N ASN A 111 -3.03 33.80 -0.17
CA ASN A 111 -2.21 34.49 0.82
C ASN A 111 -3.03 34.91 2.05
N SER A 112 -3.18 33.99 3.00
CA SER A 112 -3.85 34.21 4.29
C SER A 112 -3.13 33.47 5.40
N GLU A 113 -3.38 33.81 6.67
CA GLU A 113 -2.79 33.13 7.82
C GLU A 113 -3.20 31.65 7.85
N ARG A 114 -4.47 31.35 7.55
CA ARG A 114 -4.97 29.97 7.46
C ARG A 114 -4.33 29.19 6.32
N ALA A 115 -4.11 29.81 5.17
CA ALA A 115 -3.39 29.14 4.08
C ALA A 115 -1.92 28.88 4.42
N VAL A 116 -1.26 29.77 5.20
CA VAL A 116 0.09 29.52 5.71
C VAL A 116 0.12 28.30 6.64
N GLN A 117 -0.85 28.17 7.54
CA GLN A 117 -0.94 27.01 8.42
C GLN A 117 -1.21 25.73 7.63
N PHE A 118 -2.09 25.77 6.64
CA PHE A 118 -2.34 24.67 5.73
C PHE A 118 -1.06 24.22 5.02
N ARG A 119 -0.29 25.16 4.44
CA ARG A 119 0.98 24.84 3.78
C ARG A 119 2.01 24.23 4.73
N LYS A 120 2.11 24.70 5.98
CA LYS A 120 2.99 24.11 7.01
C LYS A 120 2.61 22.66 7.27
N TRP A 121 1.32 22.36 7.38
CA TRP A 121 0.83 21.00 7.59
C TRP A 121 1.12 20.09 6.39
N VAL A 122 0.84 20.52 5.15
CA VAL A 122 1.15 19.76 3.93
C VAL A 122 2.66 19.51 3.81
N ASN A 123 3.48 20.53 4.08
CA ASN A 123 4.94 20.39 4.06
C ASN A 123 5.44 19.39 5.10
N GLN A 124 4.79 19.30 6.27
CA GLN A 124 5.16 18.30 7.27
C GLN A 124 4.85 16.88 6.77
N ILE A 125 3.70 16.67 6.14
CA ILE A 125 3.34 15.38 5.50
C ILE A 125 4.37 15.01 4.43
N ALA A 126 4.68 15.94 3.53
CA ALA A 126 5.65 15.71 2.46
C ALA A 126 7.05 15.40 3.02
N LYS A 127 7.48 16.12 4.05
CA LYS A 127 8.75 15.87 4.76
C LYS A 127 8.78 14.48 5.40
N ASP A 128 7.74 14.13 6.16
CA ASP A 128 7.67 12.83 6.83
C ASP A 128 7.67 11.69 5.82
N TYR A 129 6.89 11.81 4.74
CA TYR A 129 6.88 10.81 3.66
C TYR A 129 8.26 10.69 2.98
N THR A 130 8.91 11.82 2.67
CA THR A 130 10.22 11.81 1.99
C THR A 130 11.31 11.17 2.85
N ILE A 131 11.29 11.44 4.16
CA ILE A 131 12.33 10.94 5.08
C ILE A 131 12.04 9.51 5.54
N LYS A 132 10.80 9.23 5.95
CA LYS A 132 10.40 7.96 6.57
C LYS A 132 9.85 6.94 5.56
N GLY A 133 9.37 7.41 4.39
CA GLY A 133 8.68 6.58 3.39
C GLY A 133 7.21 6.31 3.70
N TRP A 134 6.65 6.92 4.78
CA TRP A 134 5.26 6.75 5.18
C TRP A 134 4.76 7.92 6.03
N VAL A 135 3.44 8.12 6.02
CA VAL A 135 2.68 9.00 6.93
C VAL A 135 1.45 8.23 7.37
N MET A 136 1.17 8.23 8.67
CA MET A 136 0.04 7.50 9.26
C MET A 136 -0.70 8.37 10.27
N ASP A 137 -2.02 8.32 10.22
CA ASP A 137 -2.91 8.92 11.21
C ASP A 137 -3.33 7.87 12.24
N ASP A 138 -2.47 7.64 13.23
CA ASP A 138 -2.66 6.62 14.27
C ASP A 138 -3.97 6.81 15.03
N GLU A 139 -4.34 8.05 15.36
CA GLU A 139 -5.55 8.35 16.10
C GLU A 139 -6.81 8.00 15.32
N ARG A 140 -6.84 8.34 14.05
CA ARG A 140 -7.95 8.03 13.17
C ARG A 140 -8.10 6.52 12.96
N LEU A 141 -6.99 5.81 12.77
CA LEU A 141 -6.98 4.35 12.60
C LEU A 141 -7.44 3.63 13.87
N LYS A 142 -7.04 4.10 15.05
CA LYS A 142 -7.44 3.52 16.36
C LYS A 142 -8.91 3.76 16.68
N ARG A 143 -9.47 4.90 16.30
CA ARG A 143 -10.87 5.26 16.61
C ARG A 143 -11.89 4.47 15.79
N GLY A 144 -11.50 3.88 14.66
CA GLY A 144 -12.34 3.00 13.86
C GLY A 144 -13.62 3.69 13.34
N THR A 145 -13.52 4.90 12.79
CA THR A 145 -14.66 5.54 12.14
C THR A 145 -14.99 4.81 10.83
N TYR A 146 -16.23 4.88 10.35
CA TYR A 146 -16.66 4.25 9.10
C TYR A 146 -15.79 4.57 7.88
N LEU A 147 -15.06 5.69 7.92
CA LEU A 147 -14.09 6.08 6.88
C LEU A 147 -12.76 5.33 6.97
N THR A 148 -12.50 4.59 8.06
CA THR A 148 -11.18 4.04 8.36
C THR A 148 -11.14 2.53 8.49
N GLU A 149 -12.27 1.84 8.63
CA GLU A 149 -12.31 0.38 8.85
C GLU A 149 -11.62 -0.37 7.68
N LYS A 150 -12.00 -0.03 6.44
CA LYS A 150 -11.40 -0.59 5.23
C LYS A 150 -9.89 -0.27 5.15
N TYR A 151 -9.49 0.96 5.47
CA TYR A 151 -8.09 1.39 5.39
C TYR A 151 -7.22 0.82 6.50
N PHE A 152 -7.81 0.49 7.66
CA PHE A 152 -7.09 -0.21 8.72
C PHE A 152 -6.67 -1.61 8.26
N ASP A 153 -7.58 -2.38 7.68
CA ASP A 153 -7.29 -3.70 7.15
C ASP A 153 -6.27 -3.66 5.99
N GLU A 154 -6.42 -2.70 5.08
CA GLU A 154 -5.47 -2.46 4.00
C GLU A 154 -4.06 -2.17 4.54
N GLN A 155 -3.96 -1.32 5.56
CA GLN A 155 -2.68 -0.99 6.19
C GLN A 155 -2.06 -2.18 6.90
N LEU A 156 -2.86 -3.01 7.58
CA LEU A 156 -2.38 -4.25 8.20
C LEU A 156 -1.82 -5.22 7.17
N GLU A 157 -2.51 -5.43 6.06
CA GLU A 157 -2.00 -6.31 5.00
C GLU A 157 -0.70 -5.77 4.40
N ARG A 158 -0.61 -4.47 4.16
CA ARG A 158 0.61 -3.82 3.66
C ARG A 158 1.79 -3.98 4.63
N ILE A 159 1.57 -3.83 5.94
CA ILE A 159 2.61 -4.08 6.95
C ILE A 159 3.05 -5.54 6.92
N ARG A 160 2.11 -6.48 6.81
CA ARG A 160 2.41 -7.92 6.71
C ARG A 160 3.24 -8.24 5.47
N GLU A 161 2.89 -7.67 4.32
CA GLU A 161 3.66 -7.83 3.07
C GLU A 161 5.09 -7.32 3.22
N ILE A 162 5.28 -6.14 3.81
CA ILE A 162 6.61 -5.56 4.06
C ILE A 162 7.42 -6.46 4.99
N ARG A 163 6.83 -6.97 6.09
CA ARG A 163 7.51 -7.88 7.04
C ARG A 163 7.84 -9.23 6.42
N ALA A 164 6.93 -9.77 5.62
CA ALA A 164 7.08 -11.05 4.95
C ALA A 164 7.90 -10.96 3.66
N SER A 165 8.36 -9.76 3.26
CA SER A 165 9.26 -9.64 2.10
C SER A 165 10.52 -10.47 2.35
N GLU A 166 10.95 -11.19 1.32
CA GLU A 166 11.98 -12.24 1.44
C GLU A 166 13.25 -11.73 2.14
N ARG A 167 13.76 -10.59 1.69
CA ARG A 167 14.96 -9.97 2.29
C ARG A 167 14.78 -9.60 3.76
N LYS A 168 13.64 -9.01 4.14
CA LYS A 168 13.37 -8.59 5.53
C LYS A 168 13.13 -9.80 6.43
N PHE A 169 12.42 -10.79 5.94
CA PHE A 169 12.23 -12.05 6.64
C PHE A 169 13.56 -12.73 6.96
N TYR A 170 14.43 -12.92 5.96
CA TYR A 170 15.74 -13.54 6.18
C TYR A 170 16.63 -12.73 7.11
N GLN A 171 16.67 -11.42 6.99
CA GLN A 171 17.41 -10.56 7.92
C GLN A 171 16.94 -10.83 9.37
N LYS A 172 15.64 -10.75 9.59
CA LYS A 172 15.06 -10.88 10.92
C LYS A 172 15.26 -12.27 11.51
N ILE A 173 15.04 -13.31 10.70
CA ILE A 173 15.31 -14.70 11.10
C ILE A 173 16.79 -14.90 11.44
N THR A 174 17.70 -14.31 10.66
CA THR A 174 19.14 -14.38 10.96
C THR A 174 19.46 -13.72 12.29
N ASP A 175 18.93 -12.52 12.55
CA ASP A 175 19.13 -11.80 13.81
C ASP A 175 18.60 -12.60 15.02
N LEU A 176 17.42 -13.20 14.89
CA LEU A 176 16.80 -14.00 15.95
C LEU A 176 17.59 -15.27 16.23
N TYR A 177 18.05 -15.98 15.21
CA TYR A 177 18.79 -17.22 15.39
C TYR A 177 20.25 -17.00 15.78
N ALA A 178 20.81 -15.82 15.49
CA ALA A 178 22.11 -15.44 16.01
C ALA A 178 22.15 -15.37 17.56
N THR A 179 20.99 -15.38 18.22
CA THR A 179 20.87 -15.50 19.68
C THR A 179 20.97 -16.94 20.19
N ALA A 180 20.99 -17.96 19.31
CA ALA A 180 21.16 -19.36 19.72
C ALA A 180 22.55 -19.61 20.28
N ILE A 181 22.62 -20.43 21.32
CA ILE A 181 23.88 -20.74 22.05
C ILE A 181 24.93 -21.38 21.15
N ASP A 182 24.49 -22.22 20.20
CA ASP A 182 25.30 -22.97 19.26
C ASP A 182 25.30 -22.36 17.84
N TYR A 183 24.97 -21.08 17.73
CA TYR A 183 24.94 -20.41 16.43
C TYR A 183 26.35 -20.26 15.85
N ASP A 184 26.53 -20.81 14.64
CA ASP A 184 27.71 -20.59 13.80
C ASP A 184 27.24 -20.29 12.38
N LYS A 185 27.46 -19.05 11.92
CA LYS A 185 27.08 -18.57 10.59
C LYS A 185 27.68 -19.37 9.43
N ASN A 186 28.81 -20.02 9.66
CA ASN A 186 29.55 -20.78 8.65
C ASN A 186 29.17 -22.28 8.63
N SER A 187 28.46 -22.74 9.64
CA SER A 187 28.09 -24.15 9.74
C SER A 187 27.12 -24.57 8.64
N ALA A 188 27.26 -25.79 8.17
CA ALA A 188 26.33 -26.41 7.23
C ALA A 188 24.90 -26.50 7.83
N THR A 189 24.83 -26.72 9.15
CA THR A 189 23.59 -26.82 9.92
C THR A 189 22.80 -25.50 9.86
N THR A 190 23.46 -24.39 10.09
CA THR A 190 22.81 -23.06 10.03
C THR A 190 22.29 -22.75 8.64
N ARG A 191 23.07 -22.99 7.59
CA ARG A 191 22.63 -22.78 6.18
C ARG A 191 21.44 -23.67 5.82
N ARG A 192 21.48 -24.95 6.20
CA ARG A 192 20.38 -25.90 5.98
C ARG A 192 19.12 -25.47 6.71
N PHE A 193 19.28 -24.95 7.92
CA PHE A 193 18.15 -24.51 8.74
C PHE A 193 17.36 -23.37 8.08
N TYR A 194 18.01 -22.35 7.49
CA TYR A 194 17.31 -21.27 6.79
C TYR A 194 16.48 -21.78 5.62
N ALA A 195 17.02 -22.66 4.81
CA ALA A 195 16.27 -23.28 3.71
C ALA A 195 15.09 -24.12 4.24
N THR A 196 15.28 -24.78 5.38
CA THR A 196 14.21 -25.56 6.03
C THR A 196 13.07 -24.68 6.53
N VAL A 197 13.36 -23.54 7.15
CA VAL A 197 12.34 -22.61 7.64
C VAL A 197 11.43 -22.14 6.49
N GLN A 198 12.03 -21.71 5.39
CA GLN A 198 11.27 -21.28 4.21
C GLN A 198 10.40 -22.40 3.65
N ASN A 199 10.98 -23.58 3.42
CA ASN A 199 10.25 -24.71 2.87
C ASN A 199 9.11 -25.17 3.78
N LYS A 200 9.31 -25.19 5.11
CA LYS A 200 8.24 -25.53 6.06
C LYS A 200 7.10 -24.53 6.03
N MET A 201 7.39 -23.22 5.92
CA MET A 201 6.37 -22.18 5.80
C MET A 201 5.57 -22.30 4.51
N HIS A 202 6.23 -22.51 3.37
CA HIS A 202 5.55 -22.77 2.10
C HIS A 202 4.68 -24.02 2.18
N TYR A 203 5.27 -25.12 2.63
CA TYR A 203 4.56 -26.41 2.73
C TYR A 203 3.31 -26.31 3.61
N ALA A 204 3.39 -25.60 4.72
CA ALA A 204 2.27 -25.40 5.61
C ALA A 204 1.08 -24.71 4.91
N VAL A 205 1.35 -23.76 4.00
CA VAL A 205 0.30 -22.96 3.34
C VAL A 205 -0.36 -23.69 2.18
N HIS A 206 0.43 -24.38 1.34
CA HIS A 206 -0.08 -24.97 0.10
C HIS A 206 0.33 -26.43 -0.14
N GLY A 207 0.94 -27.10 0.83
CA GLY A 207 1.29 -28.53 0.76
C GLY A 207 2.49 -28.88 -0.13
N HIS A 208 3.24 -27.88 -0.62
CA HIS A 208 4.40 -28.08 -1.48
C HIS A 208 5.59 -27.29 -0.98
N THR A 209 6.81 -27.76 -1.23
CA THR A 209 8.01 -26.93 -1.07
C THR A 209 8.06 -25.87 -2.16
N ALA A 210 8.89 -24.84 -1.99
CA ALA A 210 9.08 -23.82 -3.01
C ALA A 210 9.49 -24.40 -4.38
N ALA A 211 10.34 -25.43 -4.39
CA ALA A 211 10.77 -26.13 -5.59
C ALA A 211 9.65 -26.92 -6.26
N GLU A 212 8.85 -27.63 -5.48
CA GLU A 212 7.69 -28.39 -5.97
C GLU A 212 6.64 -27.48 -6.56
N LEU A 213 6.36 -26.34 -5.92
CA LEU A 213 5.41 -25.36 -6.41
C LEU A 213 5.80 -24.80 -7.78
N ILE A 214 7.07 -24.47 -7.97
CA ILE A 214 7.58 -24.00 -9.28
C ILE A 214 7.35 -25.06 -10.36
N VAL A 215 7.71 -26.33 -10.08
CA VAL A 215 7.55 -27.43 -11.06
C VAL A 215 6.09 -27.69 -11.40
N GLU A 216 5.18 -27.56 -10.43
CA GLU A 216 3.75 -27.77 -10.62
C GLU A 216 3.08 -26.65 -11.43
N ARG A 217 3.51 -25.40 -11.21
CA ARG A 217 2.79 -24.22 -11.72
C ARG A 217 3.42 -23.59 -12.94
N ALA A 218 4.74 -23.67 -13.10
CA ALA A 218 5.45 -23.12 -14.26
C ALA A 218 5.11 -23.91 -15.52
N ASP A 219 4.33 -23.31 -16.40
CA ASP A 219 3.85 -23.95 -17.63
C ASP A 219 3.64 -22.88 -18.70
N HIS A 220 4.42 -22.97 -19.78
CA HIS A 220 4.41 -22.01 -20.89
C HIS A 220 3.07 -21.90 -21.61
N THR A 221 2.17 -22.88 -21.45
CA THR A 221 0.82 -22.87 -22.05
C THR A 221 -0.20 -22.05 -21.26
N LYS A 222 0.12 -21.77 -19.98
CA LYS A 222 -0.74 -20.97 -19.10
C LYS A 222 -0.52 -19.48 -19.34
N GLU A 223 -1.55 -18.70 -19.04
CA GLU A 223 -1.43 -17.25 -18.99
C GLU A 223 -0.30 -16.85 -18.04
N HIS A 224 0.52 -15.89 -18.46
CA HIS A 224 1.71 -15.45 -17.73
C HIS A 224 2.62 -16.60 -17.25
N MET A 225 2.62 -17.74 -17.98
CA MET A 225 3.40 -18.92 -17.63
C MET A 225 3.04 -19.50 -16.23
N GLY A 226 1.81 -19.22 -15.75
CA GLY A 226 1.34 -19.58 -14.41
C GLY A 226 1.78 -18.64 -13.28
N LEU A 227 2.50 -17.56 -13.57
CA LEU A 227 2.83 -16.53 -12.58
C LEU A 227 1.60 -15.66 -12.28
N THR A 228 1.44 -15.29 -11.04
CA THR A 228 0.43 -14.33 -10.55
C THR A 228 1.01 -12.94 -10.37
N THR A 229 2.35 -12.83 -10.23
CA THR A 229 3.09 -11.57 -10.14
C THR A 229 4.52 -11.72 -10.67
N TRP A 230 5.15 -10.64 -11.07
CA TRP A 230 6.56 -10.55 -11.51
C TRP A 230 7.06 -9.12 -11.33
N ALA A 231 8.36 -8.86 -11.56
CA ALA A 231 9.00 -7.57 -11.26
C ALA A 231 8.31 -6.37 -11.93
N ASP A 232 7.88 -6.54 -13.18
CA ASP A 232 7.27 -5.47 -13.98
C ASP A 232 5.76 -5.71 -14.21
N ALA A 233 5.09 -6.48 -13.34
CA ALA A 233 3.66 -6.75 -13.41
C ALA A 233 2.81 -5.48 -13.24
N PRO A 234 1.58 -5.41 -13.81
CA PRO A 234 0.97 -6.40 -14.69
C PRO A 234 1.34 -6.28 -16.17
N GLU A 235 1.80 -5.13 -16.63
CA GLU A 235 1.96 -4.83 -18.07
C GLU A 235 3.35 -5.16 -18.63
N GLY A 236 4.35 -5.25 -17.76
CA GLY A 236 5.72 -5.50 -18.18
C GLY A 236 6.03 -6.95 -18.51
N LYS A 237 7.12 -7.20 -19.25
CA LYS A 237 7.54 -8.56 -19.60
C LYS A 237 8.02 -9.35 -18.39
N ILE A 238 7.65 -10.63 -18.35
CA ILE A 238 8.23 -11.60 -17.43
C ILE A 238 9.69 -11.82 -17.80
N LYS A 239 10.56 -11.82 -16.80
CA LYS A 239 12.00 -12.02 -16.92
C LYS A 239 12.40 -13.40 -16.40
N LYS A 240 13.56 -13.88 -16.85
CA LYS A 240 14.13 -15.15 -16.41
C LYS A 240 14.37 -15.22 -14.89
N SER A 241 14.61 -14.06 -14.25
CA SER A 241 14.71 -13.96 -12.78
C SER A 241 13.39 -14.23 -12.08
N ASP A 242 12.26 -13.87 -12.69
CA ASP A 242 10.94 -13.95 -12.07
C ASP A 242 10.45 -15.39 -11.95
N VAL A 243 10.74 -16.22 -12.96
CA VAL A 243 10.23 -17.61 -13.04
C VAL A 243 10.88 -18.56 -12.05
N THR A 244 11.97 -18.17 -11.41
CA THR A 244 12.64 -18.96 -10.38
C THR A 244 12.23 -18.64 -8.96
N VAL A 245 11.30 -17.69 -8.78
CA VAL A 245 10.80 -17.23 -7.48
C VAL A 245 9.45 -17.88 -7.20
N ALA A 246 9.38 -18.80 -6.25
CA ALA A 246 8.17 -19.56 -5.92
C ALA A 246 6.98 -18.64 -5.53
N LYS A 247 7.23 -17.53 -4.82
CA LYS A 247 6.20 -16.56 -4.45
C LYS A 247 5.42 -16.01 -5.64
N ASN A 248 6.06 -15.90 -6.79
CA ASN A 248 5.43 -15.38 -7.99
C ASN A 248 4.32 -16.28 -8.57
N TYR A 249 4.24 -17.52 -8.10
CA TYR A 249 3.22 -18.50 -8.49
C TYR A 249 2.10 -18.67 -7.46
N LEU A 250 2.16 -17.95 -6.32
CA LEU A 250 1.13 -18.05 -5.28
C LEU A 250 -0.11 -17.27 -5.68
N SER A 251 -1.29 -17.82 -5.42
CA SER A 251 -2.54 -17.08 -5.49
C SER A 251 -2.56 -15.96 -4.44
N GLN A 252 -3.47 -14.99 -4.59
CA GLN A 252 -3.61 -13.90 -3.60
C GLN A 252 -3.92 -14.43 -2.20
N ASP A 253 -4.75 -15.47 -2.09
CA ASP A 253 -5.12 -16.05 -0.80
C ASP A 253 -3.96 -16.82 -0.17
N GLU A 254 -3.22 -17.61 -0.96
CA GLU A 254 -2.00 -18.27 -0.50
C GLU A 254 -0.94 -17.26 -0.05
N MET A 255 -0.77 -16.16 -0.78
CA MET A 255 0.16 -15.09 -0.41
C MET A 255 -0.26 -14.43 0.92
N LYS A 256 -1.55 -14.13 1.10
CA LYS A 256 -2.06 -13.57 2.37
C LYS A 256 -1.85 -14.54 3.54
N GLN A 257 -2.12 -15.83 3.33
CA GLN A 257 -1.89 -16.85 4.36
C GLN A 257 -0.41 -16.95 4.72
N LEU A 258 0.49 -17.00 3.73
CA LEU A 258 1.93 -17.05 3.96
C LEU A 258 2.40 -15.80 4.72
N ASN A 259 1.97 -14.60 4.33
CA ASN A 259 2.33 -13.35 4.99
C ASN A 259 1.85 -13.31 6.45
N ARG A 260 0.65 -13.81 6.74
CA ARG A 260 0.12 -13.92 8.11
C ARG A 260 0.92 -14.90 8.94
N MET A 261 1.22 -16.08 8.40
CA MET A 261 2.00 -17.11 9.09
C MET A 261 3.42 -16.59 9.40
N VAL A 262 4.09 -16.02 8.42
CA VAL A 262 5.43 -15.43 8.57
C VAL A 262 5.43 -14.35 9.65
N THR A 263 4.45 -13.44 9.63
CA THR A 263 4.35 -12.36 10.63
C THR A 263 4.12 -12.91 12.03
N ALA A 264 3.21 -13.86 12.20
CA ALA A 264 2.92 -14.49 13.48
C ALA A 264 4.13 -15.25 14.03
N TYR A 265 4.88 -15.95 13.17
CA TYR A 265 6.11 -16.62 13.58
C TYR A 265 7.21 -15.65 14.01
N LEU A 266 7.39 -14.55 13.29
CA LEU A 266 8.35 -13.51 13.68
C LEU A 266 8.01 -12.91 15.04
N ASP A 267 6.74 -12.60 15.30
CA ASP A 267 6.28 -12.08 16.60
C ASP A 267 6.52 -13.11 17.72
N PHE A 268 6.22 -14.38 17.47
CA PHE A 268 6.51 -15.47 18.39
C PHE A 268 8.01 -15.58 18.68
N ALA A 269 8.87 -15.57 17.66
CA ALA A 269 10.30 -15.69 17.80
C ALA A 269 10.94 -14.48 18.49
N GLU A 270 10.50 -13.27 18.17
CA GLU A 270 10.90 -12.03 18.87
C GLU A 270 10.59 -12.09 20.37
N ASN A 271 9.39 -12.56 20.71
CA ASN A 271 8.98 -12.69 22.12
C ASN A 271 9.86 -13.68 22.88
N MET A 272 10.24 -14.81 22.25
CA MET A 272 11.16 -15.77 22.87
C MET A 272 12.53 -15.15 23.12
N THR A 273 13.04 -14.38 22.17
CA THR A 273 14.34 -13.69 22.31
C THR A 273 14.31 -12.63 23.40
N LEU A 274 13.25 -11.82 23.48
CA LEU A 274 13.08 -10.80 24.52
C LEU A 274 13.02 -11.36 25.94
N ARG A 275 12.57 -12.61 26.08
CA ARG A 275 12.56 -13.33 27.37
C ARG A 275 13.92 -13.89 27.75
N HIS A 276 14.96 -13.70 26.94
CA HIS A 276 16.31 -14.23 27.15
C HIS A 276 16.37 -15.73 27.46
N ILE A 277 15.48 -16.51 26.84
CA ILE A 277 15.47 -17.96 27.00
C ILE A 277 16.62 -18.53 26.18
N PRO A 278 17.59 -19.24 26.80
CA PRO A 278 18.67 -19.84 26.05
C PRO A 278 18.14 -20.96 25.15
N LEU A 279 18.33 -20.84 23.85
CA LEU A 279 17.89 -21.83 22.86
C LEU A 279 19.04 -22.25 21.96
N THR A 280 19.07 -23.53 21.62
CA THR A 280 19.92 -24.06 20.56
C THR A 280 19.23 -23.94 19.18
N MET A 281 19.99 -24.13 18.10
CA MET A 281 19.41 -24.21 16.74
C MET A 281 18.39 -25.34 16.63
N GLN A 282 18.59 -26.45 17.32
CA GLN A 282 17.64 -27.56 17.36
C GLN A 282 16.35 -27.19 18.12
N ASP A 283 16.46 -26.41 19.19
CA ASP A 283 15.27 -25.93 19.91
C ASP A 283 14.44 -24.95 19.03
N TRP A 284 15.08 -24.13 18.24
CA TRP A 284 14.41 -23.28 17.28
C TRP A 284 13.64 -24.09 16.22
N GLU A 285 14.24 -25.18 15.72
CA GLU A 285 13.55 -26.07 14.78
C GLU A 285 12.32 -26.74 15.40
N LYS A 286 12.42 -27.24 16.62
CA LYS A 286 11.31 -27.83 17.36
C LYS A 286 10.19 -26.79 17.56
N ARG A 287 10.54 -25.57 17.93
CA ARG A 287 9.55 -24.49 18.15
C ARG A 287 8.85 -24.07 16.86
N LEU A 288 9.56 -24.04 15.74
CA LEU A 288 8.95 -23.81 14.43
C LEU A 288 7.92 -24.89 14.10
N ASN A 289 8.27 -26.17 14.33
CA ASN A 289 7.33 -27.28 14.10
C ASN A 289 6.10 -27.15 15.00
N SER A 290 6.29 -26.94 16.30
CA SER A 290 5.18 -26.75 17.23
C SER A 290 4.32 -25.53 16.89
N PHE A 291 4.93 -24.45 16.38
CA PHE A 291 4.19 -23.28 15.90
C PHE A 291 3.30 -23.62 14.70
N ILE A 292 3.82 -24.36 13.72
CA ILE A 292 3.07 -24.79 12.53
C ILE A 292 1.92 -25.75 12.95
N GLU A 293 2.19 -26.70 13.84
CA GLU A 293 1.18 -27.63 14.36
C GLU A 293 0.04 -26.93 15.11
N MET A 294 0.35 -25.88 15.86
CA MET A 294 -0.66 -25.13 16.61
C MET A 294 -1.73 -24.49 15.71
N PHE A 295 -1.42 -24.28 14.43
CA PHE A 295 -2.35 -23.76 13.43
C PHE A 295 -2.98 -24.85 12.55
N ASP A 296 -2.85 -26.12 12.96
CA ASP A 296 -3.36 -27.30 12.23
C ASP A 296 -2.81 -27.45 10.79
N TYR A 297 -1.64 -26.89 10.52
CA TYR A 297 -0.96 -27.05 9.25
C TYR A 297 -0.09 -28.31 9.20
N GLY A 298 0.04 -28.89 8.00
CA GLY A 298 0.96 -30.01 7.77
C GLY A 298 2.43 -29.62 7.93
N ILE A 299 3.22 -30.49 8.54
CA ILE A 299 4.67 -30.31 8.69
C ILE A 299 5.41 -31.04 7.58
N LEU A 300 6.32 -30.35 6.90
CA LEU A 300 7.27 -30.97 6.00
C LEU A 300 8.24 -31.83 6.80
N GLN A 301 8.21 -33.14 6.57
CA GLN A 301 9.04 -34.14 7.29
C GLN A 301 10.43 -34.31 6.68
N ASP A 302 10.58 -34.02 5.39
CA ASP A 302 11.81 -34.21 4.61
C ASP A 302 12.21 -32.96 3.82
N ALA A 303 13.13 -33.08 2.89
CA ALA A 303 13.59 -31.95 2.06
C ALA A 303 12.67 -31.63 0.86
N GLY A 304 11.55 -32.35 0.72
CA GLY A 304 10.71 -32.32 -0.47
C GLY A 304 11.22 -33.26 -1.59
N LYS A 305 10.37 -33.50 -2.58
CA LYS A 305 10.65 -34.44 -3.68
C LYS A 305 11.44 -33.82 -4.84
N VAL A 306 11.48 -32.49 -4.89
CA VAL A 306 12.11 -31.72 -5.98
C VAL A 306 13.24 -30.85 -5.43
N SER A 307 14.43 -30.95 -6.03
CA SER A 307 15.54 -30.08 -5.68
C SER A 307 15.39 -28.69 -6.32
N ALA A 308 15.97 -27.65 -5.69
CA ALA A 308 15.98 -26.30 -6.23
C ALA A 308 16.62 -26.23 -7.62
N ALA A 309 17.61 -27.06 -7.92
CA ALA A 309 18.25 -27.13 -9.23
C ALA A 309 17.29 -27.66 -10.33
N ILE A 310 16.51 -28.70 -10.00
CA ILE A 310 15.50 -29.25 -10.93
C ILE A 310 14.39 -28.22 -11.17
N ALA A 311 13.89 -27.58 -10.12
CA ALA A 311 12.87 -26.54 -10.24
C ALA A 311 13.33 -25.37 -11.10
N LYS A 312 14.56 -24.90 -10.87
CA LYS A 312 15.15 -23.82 -11.67
C LYS A 312 15.26 -24.21 -13.15
N LEU A 313 15.78 -25.39 -13.43
CA LEU A 313 15.95 -25.87 -14.82
C LEU A 313 14.57 -25.99 -15.50
N HIS A 314 13.56 -26.52 -14.82
CA HIS A 314 12.20 -26.62 -15.32
C HIS A 314 11.63 -25.24 -15.66
N ALA A 315 11.66 -24.31 -14.70
CA ALA A 315 11.15 -22.95 -14.89
C ALA A 315 11.85 -22.19 -16.03
N GLU A 316 13.17 -22.31 -16.12
CA GLU A 316 13.94 -21.70 -17.20
C GLU A 316 13.62 -22.34 -18.57
N THR A 317 13.38 -23.64 -18.62
CA THR A 317 12.99 -24.35 -19.85
C THR A 317 11.59 -23.91 -20.32
N GLU A 318 10.64 -23.81 -19.40
CA GLU A 318 9.30 -23.32 -19.69
C GLU A 318 9.33 -21.83 -20.10
N PHE A 319 10.18 -21.03 -19.48
CA PHE A 319 10.36 -19.63 -19.85
C PHE A 319 10.90 -19.44 -21.28
N GLU A 320 11.87 -20.24 -21.71
CA GLU A 320 12.39 -20.13 -23.11
C GLU A 320 11.30 -20.43 -24.16
N LYS A 321 10.35 -21.31 -23.84
CA LYS A 321 9.19 -21.54 -24.71
C LYS A 321 8.20 -20.37 -24.64
N TYR A 322 7.90 -19.89 -23.42
CA TYR A 322 6.96 -18.78 -23.19
C TYR A 322 7.47 -17.47 -23.77
N ARG A 323 8.78 -17.21 -23.72
CA ARG A 323 9.39 -15.98 -24.26
C ARG A 323 9.01 -15.75 -25.73
N VAL A 324 8.97 -16.80 -26.54
CA VAL A 324 8.55 -16.70 -27.96
C VAL A 324 7.09 -16.23 -28.08
N ILE A 325 6.22 -16.70 -27.18
CA ILE A 325 4.82 -16.29 -27.13
C ILE A 325 4.72 -14.84 -26.66
N GLN A 326 5.40 -14.52 -25.56
CA GLN A 326 5.44 -13.18 -24.97
C GLN A 326 5.94 -12.13 -25.96
N ASP A 327 7.02 -12.41 -26.69
CA ASP A 327 7.60 -11.48 -27.67
C ASP A 327 6.67 -11.22 -28.85
N ARG A 328 5.79 -12.15 -29.19
CA ARG A 328 4.74 -11.96 -30.22
C ARG A 328 3.56 -11.14 -29.72
N LEU A 329 3.22 -11.27 -28.44
CA LEU A 329 2.06 -10.61 -27.84
C LEU A 329 2.39 -9.20 -27.29
N PHE A 330 3.65 -8.96 -27.02
CA PHE A 330 4.08 -7.70 -26.42
C PHE A 330 4.15 -6.60 -27.49
N MET A 331 3.26 -5.64 -27.37
CA MET A 331 3.35 -4.39 -28.13
C MET A 331 4.33 -3.43 -27.43
N SER A 332 5.28 -2.91 -28.19
CA SER A 332 6.19 -1.88 -27.68
C SER A 332 5.42 -0.58 -27.39
N ASP A 333 5.95 0.28 -26.53
CA ASP A 333 5.34 1.59 -26.27
C ASP A 333 5.23 2.43 -27.53
N PHE A 334 6.13 2.21 -28.51
CA PHE A 334 6.04 2.81 -29.83
C PHE A 334 4.82 2.31 -30.62
N ASP A 335 4.54 1.00 -30.59
CA ASP A 335 3.38 0.43 -31.28
C ASP A 335 2.07 0.89 -30.66
N LYS A 336 2.01 1.01 -29.30
CA LYS A 336 0.87 1.57 -28.58
C LYS A 336 0.62 3.01 -28.99
N TYR A 337 1.68 3.82 -29.01
CA TYR A 337 1.59 5.23 -29.43
C TYR A 337 1.13 5.39 -30.88
N MET A 338 1.59 4.53 -31.79
CA MET A 338 1.14 4.53 -33.17
C MET A 338 -0.35 4.17 -33.31
N LEU A 339 -0.85 3.23 -32.49
CA LEU A 339 -2.28 2.90 -32.46
C LEU A 339 -3.13 4.07 -31.94
N GLU A 340 -2.70 4.74 -30.89
CA GLU A 340 -3.37 5.93 -30.37
C GLU A 340 -3.43 7.06 -31.42
N LEU A 341 -2.35 7.28 -32.17
CA LEU A 341 -2.34 8.24 -33.26
C LEU A 341 -3.32 7.86 -34.39
N GLU A 342 -3.41 6.59 -34.74
CA GLU A 342 -4.33 6.10 -35.74
C GLU A 342 -5.81 6.22 -35.32
N GLU A 343 -6.11 5.97 -34.04
CA GLU A 343 -7.46 6.14 -33.47
C GLU A 343 -7.87 7.61 -33.42
N ASN A 344 -6.95 8.50 -33.06
CA ASN A 344 -7.20 9.96 -33.03
C ASN A 344 -7.33 10.59 -34.41
N THR A 345 -6.76 9.95 -35.46
CA THR A 345 -6.90 10.41 -36.86
C THR A 345 -8.21 9.91 -37.52
N LYS A 346 -8.90 8.94 -36.91
CA LYS A 346 -10.20 8.41 -37.36
C LYS A 346 -11.42 9.08 -36.73
N LYS A 347 -11.19 9.95 -35.74
CA LYS A 347 -12.20 10.84 -35.12
C LYS A 347 -12.16 12.23 -35.75
#